data_49602813b68310f95ad8e5b4d1143745
#
_entry.id   49602813b68310f95ad8e5b4d1143745
#
_cell.length_a   1.000
_cell.length_b   1.000
_cell.length_c   1.000
_cell.angle_alpha   90.00
_cell.angle_beta   90.00
_cell.angle_gamma   90.00
#
_symmetry.space_group_name_H-M   'P 1'
#
loop_
_entity.id
_entity.type
_entity.pdbx_description
1 polymer ?
#
loop_
_entity_poly.entity_id
_entity_poly.type
_entity_poly.pdbx_seq_one_letter_code
_entity_poly.pdbx_strand_id
1 'polypeptide(L)'
;MYNIIAKKAMGFANYTEKFSVKIMEIQERDTMIRLCAFSDEASASLQGQIAAMTRNDIALTELRSVNGKNVKDLTLDEAAQIKAELDAAGIAVWSIGSPLGKVDITVDIEEYLQTVAHVCELANVFGCKRIRMFSFFGAYDQPEKVYEYLKRMVETAEKYGVLLCHENEKDIFGDTLERVQLIKQNVPGLAHVYDPANYLQCGQDSAQTLEAMHAHTNYFHVKDVIAKTGEIVPAGHGDGRIGQLIAMIDPNADAVLTLEPHLRVFAGYAQIDASEMKNKFTFENNDQAFDAAVAALKELLLQNGYVQTKEGFEKDASRT
;
A
#
# COMPACT_ATOMS: atom_id res chain seq x y z
N MET A 1 -2.51 12.34 61.89
CA MET A 1 -3.23 12.64 60.62
C MET A 1 -2.40 13.39 59.60
N TYR A 2 -1.31 14.07 59.99
CA TYR A 2 -0.41 14.82 59.08
C TYR A 2 0.55 13.96 58.23
N ASN A 3 0.86 12.73 58.63
CA ASN A 3 1.82 11.85 57.93
C ASN A 3 1.27 11.07 56.74
N ILE A 4 -0.06 11.03 56.55
CA ILE A 4 -0.71 10.32 55.43
C ILE A 4 -0.87 11.21 54.22
N ILE A 5 -1.00 12.53 54.44
CA ILE A 5 -1.15 13.53 53.36
C ILE A 5 0.17 13.78 52.66
N ALA A 6 1.30 13.81 53.43
CA ALA A 6 2.64 13.98 52.85
C ALA A 6 3.09 12.81 51.94
N LYS A 7 2.73 11.54 52.29
CA LYS A 7 3.05 10.38 51.44
C LYS A 7 2.24 10.30 50.16
N LYS A 8 1.00 10.85 50.13
CA LYS A 8 0.21 10.93 48.90
C LYS A 8 0.73 12.03 47.95
N ALA A 9 1.19 13.16 48.49
CA ALA A 9 1.74 14.26 47.69
C ALA A 9 3.08 13.88 47.02
N MET A 10 3.96 13.12 47.70
CA MET A 10 5.21 12.59 47.11
C MET A 10 4.97 11.50 46.04
N GLY A 11 3.91 10.75 46.15
CA GLY A 11 3.53 9.76 45.12
C GLY A 11 3.02 10.41 43.81
N PHE A 12 2.34 11.53 43.91
CA PHE A 12 1.86 12.29 42.76
C PHE A 12 2.96 13.07 42.03
N ALA A 13 3.93 13.63 42.75
CA ALA A 13 5.07 14.32 42.14
C ALA A 13 5.97 13.37 41.33
N ASN A 14 6.24 12.16 41.86
CA ASN A 14 7.00 11.13 41.14
C ASN A 14 6.25 10.53 39.93
N TYR A 15 4.90 10.59 39.94
CA TYR A 15 4.11 10.10 38.81
C TYR A 15 4.06 11.12 37.68
N THR A 16 4.00 12.41 37.99
CA THR A 16 4.05 13.50 37.01
C THR A 16 5.42 13.67 36.39
N GLU A 17 6.53 13.53 37.16
CA GLU A 17 7.89 13.55 36.61
C GLU A 17 8.16 12.35 35.69
N LYS A 18 7.73 11.13 36.04
CA LYS A 18 7.86 9.97 35.15
C LYS A 18 7.01 10.08 33.89
N PHE A 19 5.85 10.73 33.95
CA PHE A 19 5.03 10.99 32.77
C PHE A 19 5.62 12.12 31.90
N SER A 20 6.18 13.18 32.50
CA SER A 20 6.84 14.27 31.78
C SER A 20 8.13 13.80 31.09
N VAL A 21 8.93 12.93 31.72
CA VAL A 21 10.13 12.33 31.10
C VAL A 21 9.78 11.39 29.98
N LYS A 22 8.63 10.66 30.08
CA LYS A 22 8.17 9.77 29.01
C LYS A 22 7.52 10.52 27.84
N ILE A 23 7.05 11.76 28.05
CA ILE A 23 6.55 12.66 26.99
C ILE A 23 7.72 13.37 26.29
N MET A 24 8.86 13.57 26.96
CA MET A 24 10.06 14.18 26.35
C MET A 24 10.93 13.20 25.55
N GLU A 25 10.66 11.90 25.59
CA GLU A 25 11.27 10.87 24.72
C GLU A 25 10.38 10.47 23.52
N ILE A 26 9.35 11.24 23.21
CA ILE A 26 8.83 11.26 21.85
C ILE A 26 9.90 12.02 21.06
N GLN A 27 10.94 11.30 20.59
CA GLN A 27 11.77 11.78 19.49
C GLN A 27 10.82 12.37 18.45
N GLU A 28 11.04 13.61 18.05
CA GLU A 28 10.53 14.14 16.80
C GLU A 28 10.86 13.09 15.74
N ARG A 29 9.91 12.23 15.42
CA ARG A 29 10.04 11.37 14.25
C ARG A 29 9.93 12.34 13.11
N ASP A 30 11.02 12.52 12.38
CA ASP A 30 10.99 13.20 11.11
C ASP A 30 9.94 12.51 10.26
N THR A 31 8.81 13.16 10.12
CA THR A 31 7.68 12.65 9.36
C THR A 31 8.04 12.69 7.89
N MET A 32 7.90 11.58 7.18
CA MET A 32 8.41 11.47 5.82
C MET A 32 7.49 10.68 4.91
N ILE A 33 7.62 10.96 3.63
CA ILE A 33 7.08 10.11 2.57
C ILE A 33 8.14 9.09 2.18
N ARG A 34 7.81 7.81 2.25
CA ARG A 34 8.67 6.72 1.79
C ARG A 34 8.15 6.13 0.50
N LEU A 35 9.07 5.82 -0.41
CA LEU A 35 8.75 5.10 -1.63
C LEU A 35 8.74 3.59 -1.38
N CYS A 36 7.71 2.95 -1.89
CA CYS A 36 7.54 1.52 -1.98
C CYS A 36 7.31 1.15 -3.45
N ALA A 37 7.50 -0.09 -3.84
CA ALA A 37 7.24 -0.48 -5.21
C ALA A 37 6.78 -1.94 -5.35
N PHE A 38 5.96 -2.19 -6.38
CA PHE A 38 5.78 -3.50 -6.97
C PHE A 38 6.99 -3.81 -7.85
N SER A 39 8.04 -4.34 -7.24
CA SER A 39 9.33 -4.57 -7.90
C SER A 39 9.28 -5.64 -9.00
N ASP A 40 8.25 -6.50 -9.01
CA ASP A 40 8.00 -7.49 -10.05
C ASP A 40 7.66 -6.86 -11.42
N GLU A 41 7.34 -5.58 -11.46
CA GLU A 41 7.21 -4.83 -12.72
C GLU A 41 8.55 -4.54 -13.39
N ALA A 42 9.64 -4.45 -12.62
CA ALA A 42 10.99 -4.33 -13.18
C ALA A 42 11.54 -5.69 -13.64
N SER A 43 11.33 -6.74 -12.85
CA SER A 43 11.87 -8.08 -13.14
C SER A 43 11.07 -9.19 -12.51
N ALA A 44 10.93 -10.31 -13.23
CA ALA A 44 10.35 -11.52 -12.66
C ALA A 44 11.24 -12.19 -11.60
N SER A 45 12.58 -12.02 -11.70
CA SER A 45 13.54 -12.65 -10.77
C SER A 45 13.77 -11.78 -9.54
N LEU A 46 13.94 -12.40 -8.36
CA LEU A 46 14.26 -11.71 -7.11
C LEU A 46 15.51 -10.84 -7.25
N GLN A 47 16.58 -11.34 -7.87
CA GLN A 47 17.81 -10.58 -8.04
C GLN A 47 17.62 -9.34 -8.93
N GLY A 48 16.81 -9.44 -10.00
CA GLY A 48 16.45 -8.30 -10.82
C GLY A 48 15.61 -7.27 -10.09
N GLN A 49 14.66 -7.73 -9.26
CA GLN A 49 13.86 -6.85 -8.39
C GLN A 49 14.76 -6.09 -7.41
N ILE A 50 15.64 -6.79 -6.71
CA ILE A 50 16.62 -6.19 -5.78
C ILE A 50 17.50 -5.16 -6.52
N ALA A 51 18.02 -5.51 -7.71
CA ALA A 51 18.86 -4.61 -8.49
C ALA A 51 18.11 -3.32 -8.90
N ALA A 52 16.85 -3.45 -9.34
CA ALA A 52 16.02 -2.30 -9.72
C ALA A 52 15.72 -1.38 -8.52
N MET A 53 15.38 -1.96 -7.37
CA MET A 53 15.10 -1.20 -6.15
C MET A 53 16.35 -0.50 -5.62
N THR A 54 17.47 -1.21 -5.54
CA THR A 54 18.75 -0.64 -5.08
C THR A 54 19.23 0.51 -5.98
N ARG A 55 19.13 0.36 -7.31
CA ARG A 55 19.47 1.38 -8.29
C ARG A 55 18.65 2.66 -8.14
N ASN A 56 17.43 2.52 -7.65
CA ASN A 56 16.47 3.61 -7.49
C ASN A 56 16.37 4.14 -6.05
N ASP A 57 17.19 3.68 -5.11
CA ASP A 57 17.16 4.03 -3.69
C ASP A 57 15.78 3.76 -3.03
N ILE A 58 15.14 2.64 -3.37
CA ILE A 58 13.87 2.20 -2.78
C ILE A 58 14.13 1.04 -1.82
N ALA A 59 13.83 1.26 -0.54
CA ALA A 59 14.05 0.28 0.52
C ALA A 59 12.79 -0.49 0.95
N LEU A 60 11.62 -0.20 0.37
CA LEU A 60 10.36 -0.85 0.69
C LEU A 60 9.76 -1.51 -0.54
N THR A 61 9.34 -2.77 -0.43
CA THR A 61 8.60 -3.46 -1.49
C THR A 61 7.20 -3.85 -1.03
N GLU A 62 6.24 -3.74 -1.94
CA GLU A 62 4.98 -4.46 -1.86
C GLU A 62 5.12 -5.74 -2.66
N LEU A 63 5.27 -6.86 -1.95
CA LEU A 63 5.63 -8.14 -2.56
C LEU A 63 4.40 -8.80 -3.18
N ARG A 64 4.33 -8.86 -4.52
CA ARG A 64 3.23 -9.44 -5.29
C ARG A 64 3.62 -10.76 -5.95
N SER A 65 4.73 -10.78 -6.65
CA SER A 65 5.28 -12.00 -7.23
C SER A 65 6.80 -11.98 -7.24
N VAL A 66 7.41 -13.16 -7.21
CA VAL A 66 8.86 -13.33 -7.22
C VAL A 66 9.22 -14.67 -7.88
N ASN A 67 10.25 -14.67 -8.72
CA ASN A 67 10.69 -15.83 -9.49
C ASN A 67 9.54 -16.49 -10.29
N GLY A 68 8.61 -15.67 -10.82
CA GLY A 68 7.45 -16.12 -11.58
C GLY A 68 6.33 -16.74 -10.75
N LYS A 69 6.40 -16.70 -9.42
CA LYS A 69 5.41 -17.26 -8.49
C LYS A 69 4.67 -16.16 -7.75
N ASN A 70 3.35 -16.22 -7.69
CA ASN A 70 2.56 -15.29 -6.90
C ASN A 70 2.84 -15.50 -5.41
N VAL A 71 2.86 -14.42 -4.64
CA VAL A 71 3.18 -14.46 -3.20
C VAL A 71 2.31 -15.44 -2.42
N LYS A 72 1.00 -15.54 -2.74
CA LYS A 72 0.08 -16.46 -2.08
C LYS A 72 0.43 -17.95 -2.25
N ASP A 73 1.24 -18.27 -3.27
CA ASP A 73 1.62 -19.64 -3.62
C ASP A 73 3.01 -20.03 -3.08
N LEU A 74 3.68 -19.12 -2.36
CA LEU A 74 4.96 -19.41 -1.72
C LEU A 74 4.75 -20.35 -0.53
N THR A 75 5.70 -21.26 -0.33
CA THR A 75 5.84 -21.94 0.95
C THR A 75 6.50 -21.03 1.99
N LEU A 76 6.37 -21.35 3.28
CA LEU A 76 7.02 -20.57 4.34
C LEU A 76 8.55 -20.63 4.24
N ASP A 77 9.12 -21.76 3.78
CA ASP A 77 10.57 -21.91 3.56
C ASP A 77 11.05 -21.04 2.39
N GLU A 78 10.31 -21.01 1.28
CA GLU A 78 10.60 -20.08 0.16
C GLU A 78 10.53 -18.62 0.61
N ALA A 79 9.51 -18.28 1.39
CA ALA A 79 9.37 -16.93 1.94
C ALA A 79 10.54 -16.54 2.85
N ALA A 80 11.01 -17.46 3.69
CA ALA A 80 12.18 -17.23 4.57
C ALA A 80 13.47 -17.01 3.76
N GLN A 81 13.67 -17.76 2.67
CA GLN A 81 14.82 -17.58 1.78
C GLN A 81 14.78 -16.22 1.07
N ILE A 82 13.61 -15.85 0.49
CA ILE A 82 13.41 -14.57 -0.18
C ILE A 82 13.64 -13.41 0.81
N LYS A 83 13.11 -13.54 2.03
CA LYS A 83 13.32 -12.54 3.08
C LYS A 83 14.80 -12.34 3.40
N ALA A 84 15.56 -13.41 3.54
CA ALA A 84 16.99 -13.31 3.83
C ALA A 84 17.77 -12.54 2.74
N GLU A 85 17.40 -12.74 1.46
CA GLU A 85 18.01 -12.02 0.34
C GLU A 85 17.60 -10.54 0.31
N LEU A 86 16.32 -10.23 0.58
CA LEU A 86 15.84 -8.85 0.70
C LEU A 86 16.50 -8.12 1.86
N ASP A 87 16.59 -8.76 3.04
CA ASP A 87 17.24 -8.18 4.22
C ASP A 87 18.72 -7.90 3.96
N ALA A 88 19.43 -8.81 3.27
CA ALA A 88 20.84 -8.62 2.91
C ALA A 88 21.03 -7.41 1.95
N ALA A 89 20.01 -7.07 1.16
CA ALA A 89 19.99 -5.90 0.29
C ALA A 89 19.47 -4.62 0.99
N GLY A 90 19.05 -4.70 2.25
CA GLY A 90 18.45 -3.57 2.98
C GLY A 90 17.03 -3.23 2.53
N ILE A 91 16.31 -4.19 1.94
CA ILE A 91 14.94 -4.02 1.45
C ILE A 91 13.96 -4.70 2.39
N ALA A 92 12.98 -3.96 2.90
CA ALA A 92 11.94 -4.49 3.76
C ALA A 92 10.62 -4.71 2.97
N VAL A 93 9.89 -5.77 3.33
CA VAL A 93 8.54 -5.97 2.80
C VAL A 93 7.58 -5.08 3.60
N TRP A 94 7.04 -4.04 2.96
CA TRP A 94 6.10 -3.10 3.54
C TRP A 94 4.69 -3.67 3.60
N SER A 95 4.27 -4.29 2.51
CA SER A 95 2.96 -4.91 2.34
C SER A 95 3.07 -6.18 1.50
N ILE A 96 2.19 -7.14 1.73
CA ILE A 96 1.98 -8.24 0.80
C ILE A 96 0.93 -7.80 -0.24
N GLY A 97 1.33 -7.70 -1.50
CA GLY A 97 0.47 -7.39 -2.63
C GLY A 97 -0.35 -8.62 -3.06
N SER A 98 -1.23 -9.10 -2.19
CA SER A 98 -1.93 -10.37 -2.40
C SER A 98 -3.11 -10.25 -3.38
N PRO A 99 -3.52 -11.35 -4.06
CA PRO A 99 -4.76 -11.39 -4.83
C PRO A 99 -5.98 -11.77 -3.97
N LEU A 100 -5.90 -11.73 -2.64
CA LEU A 100 -7.03 -12.05 -1.77
C LEU A 100 -8.24 -11.18 -2.13
N GLY A 101 -9.39 -11.80 -2.30
CA GLY A 101 -10.62 -11.15 -2.74
C GLY A 101 -10.77 -11.01 -4.26
N LYS A 102 -9.76 -11.30 -5.09
CA LYS A 102 -9.91 -11.50 -6.55
C LYS A 102 -10.39 -12.92 -6.87
N VAL A 103 -11.53 -13.28 -6.30
CA VAL A 103 -12.26 -14.53 -6.53
C VAL A 103 -13.74 -14.22 -6.64
N ASP A 104 -14.52 -15.12 -7.25
CA ASP A 104 -15.98 -14.95 -7.32
C ASP A 104 -16.61 -15.01 -5.92
N ILE A 105 -17.66 -14.21 -5.68
CA ILE A 105 -18.37 -14.15 -4.38
C ILE A 105 -19.02 -15.47 -3.98
N THR A 106 -19.17 -16.42 -4.93
CA THR A 106 -19.71 -17.75 -4.67
C THR A 106 -18.71 -18.72 -4.05
N VAL A 107 -17.46 -18.28 -3.84
CA VAL A 107 -16.42 -19.09 -3.18
C VAL A 107 -16.91 -19.62 -1.82
N ASP A 108 -16.51 -20.84 -1.46
CA ASP A 108 -16.69 -21.35 -0.10
C ASP A 108 -15.77 -20.56 0.84
N ILE A 109 -16.38 -19.75 1.69
CA ILE A 109 -15.63 -18.86 2.57
C ILE A 109 -14.83 -19.63 3.63
N GLU A 110 -15.31 -20.78 4.12
CA GLU A 110 -14.60 -21.58 5.12
C GLU A 110 -13.27 -22.13 4.55
N GLU A 111 -13.33 -22.62 3.31
CA GLU A 111 -12.13 -23.06 2.61
C GLU A 111 -11.22 -21.87 2.25
N TYR A 112 -11.80 -20.76 1.80
CA TYR A 112 -11.06 -19.57 1.41
C TYR A 112 -10.31 -18.91 2.57
N LEU A 113 -10.85 -18.96 3.78
CA LEU A 113 -10.17 -18.45 4.98
C LEU A 113 -8.86 -19.21 5.29
N GLN A 114 -8.67 -20.43 4.80
CA GLN A 114 -7.38 -21.12 4.90
C GLN A 114 -6.31 -20.43 4.03
N THR A 115 -6.71 -19.95 2.84
CA THR A 115 -5.82 -19.14 1.99
C THR A 115 -5.48 -17.80 2.65
N VAL A 116 -6.47 -17.16 3.27
CA VAL A 116 -6.24 -15.91 4.03
C VAL A 116 -5.23 -16.14 5.16
N ALA A 117 -5.42 -17.21 5.94
CA ALA A 117 -4.52 -17.59 7.03
C ALA A 117 -3.08 -17.83 6.53
N HIS A 118 -2.94 -18.58 5.44
CA HIS A 118 -1.63 -18.84 4.84
C HIS A 118 -0.91 -17.54 4.41
N VAL A 119 -1.63 -16.60 3.77
CA VAL A 119 -1.03 -15.30 3.40
C VAL A 119 -0.65 -14.48 4.63
N CYS A 120 -1.41 -14.58 5.73
CA CYS A 120 -1.04 -13.97 7.00
C CYS A 120 0.23 -14.59 7.62
N GLU A 121 0.41 -15.92 7.51
CA GLU A 121 1.63 -16.59 7.91
C GLU A 121 2.83 -16.13 7.09
N LEU A 122 2.67 -15.99 5.77
CA LEU A 122 3.69 -15.42 4.89
C LEU A 122 4.05 -13.98 5.30
N ALA A 123 3.04 -13.14 5.59
CA ALA A 123 3.28 -11.78 6.08
C ALA A 123 4.13 -11.77 7.37
N ASN A 124 3.86 -12.68 8.29
CA ASN A 124 4.65 -12.82 9.52
C ASN A 124 6.09 -13.30 9.26
N VAL A 125 6.30 -14.23 8.32
CA VAL A 125 7.65 -14.63 7.89
C VAL A 125 8.42 -13.44 7.32
N PHE A 126 7.79 -12.62 6.47
CA PHE A 126 8.40 -11.41 5.92
C PHE A 126 8.57 -10.27 6.94
N GLY A 127 8.00 -10.39 8.15
CA GLY A 127 7.98 -9.31 9.15
C GLY A 127 7.04 -8.16 8.77
N CYS A 128 6.14 -8.40 7.84
CA CYS A 128 5.18 -7.44 7.32
C CYS A 128 3.91 -7.42 8.17
N LYS A 129 3.27 -6.25 8.29
CA LYS A 129 2.04 -6.09 9.07
C LYS A 129 0.82 -5.73 8.23
N ARG A 130 0.96 -5.72 6.91
CA ARG A 130 -0.08 -5.32 5.97
C ARG A 130 -0.22 -6.32 4.84
N ILE A 131 -1.46 -6.55 4.42
CA ILE A 131 -1.80 -7.35 3.24
C ILE A 131 -2.80 -6.53 2.43
N ARG A 132 -2.43 -6.15 1.20
CA ARG A 132 -3.37 -5.58 0.25
C ARG A 132 -4.29 -6.67 -0.28
N MET A 133 -5.59 -6.35 -0.39
CA MET A 133 -6.64 -7.28 -0.82
C MET A 133 -7.80 -6.55 -1.52
N PHE A 134 -8.79 -7.30 -1.99
CA PHE A 134 -9.91 -6.86 -2.83
C PHE A 134 -11.27 -7.34 -2.29
N SER A 135 -12.39 -7.07 -3.02
CA SER A 135 -13.75 -7.27 -2.53
C SER A 135 -14.66 -8.10 -3.46
N PHE A 136 -14.12 -9.11 -4.09
CA PHE A 136 -14.79 -10.16 -4.87
C PHE A 136 -15.36 -9.75 -6.23
N PHE A 137 -15.25 -10.65 -7.21
CA PHE A 137 -15.96 -10.60 -8.49
C PHE A 137 -17.41 -11.05 -8.34
N GLY A 138 -18.28 -10.63 -9.29
CA GLY A 138 -19.67 -11.06 -9.34
C GLY A 138 -20.51 -10.67 -8.12
N ALA A 139 -20.13 -9.61 -7.39
CA ALA A 139 -20.66 -9.31 -6.08
C ALA A 139 -21.57 -8.07 -6.02
N TYR A 140 -21.83 -7.39 -7.14
CA TYR A 140 -22.54 -6.11 -7.14
C TYR A 140 -23.96 -6.18 -6.53
N ASP A 141 -24.66 -7.28 -6.70
CA ASP A 141 -26.01 -7.50 -6.19
C ASP A 141 -26.04 -8.19 -4.82
N GLN A 142 -24.86 -8.38 -4.19
CA GLN A 142 -24.72 -9.14 -2.93
C GLN A 142 -23.91 -8.38 -1.86
N PRO A 143 -24.20 -7.09 -1.57
CA PRO A 143 -23.39 -6.27 -0.67
C PRO A 143 -23.26 -6.87 0.72
N GLU A 144 -24.36 -7.41 1.30
CA GLU A 144 -24.33 -8.00 2.65
C GLU A 144 -23.38 -9.20 2.74
N LYS A 145 -23.33 -10.03 1.69
CA LYS A 145 -22.41 -11.16 1.62
C LYS A 145 -20.96 -10.69 1.51
N VAL A 146 -20.70 -9.62 0.74
CA VAL A 146 -19.37 -8.98 0.67
C VAL A 146 -18.93 -8.52 2.06
N TYR A 147 -19.78 -7.79 2.78
CA TYR A 147 -19.46 -7.30 4.12
C TYR A 147 -19.22 -8.43 5.11
N GLU A 148 -20.04 -9.48 5.07
CA GLU A 148 -19.86 -10.67 5.89
C GLU A 148 -18.52 -11.33 5.64
N TYR A 149 -18.18 -11.59 4.36
CA TYR A 149 -16.95 -12.27 3.99
C TYR A 149 -15.71 -11.44 4.33
N LEU A 150 -15.75 -10.13 4.07
CA LEU A 150 -14.66 -9.21 4.43
C LEU A 150 -14.44 -9.15 5.95
N LYS A 151 -15.51 -9.12 6.76
CA LYS A 151 -15.40 -9.18 8.23
C LYS A 151 -14.69 -10.45 8.69
N ARG A 152 -15.06 -11.59 8.14
CA ARG A 152 -14.46 -12.88 8.47
C ARG A 152 -12.99 -12.95 8.07
N MET A 153 -12.63 -12.35 6.93
CA MET A 153 -11.22 -12.21 6.53
C MET A 153 -10.45 -11.31 7.51
N VAL A 154 -11.03 -10.17 7.92
CA VAL A 154 -10.44 -9.27 8.93
C VAL A 154 -10.23 -10.01 10.25
N GLU A 155 -11.25 -10.68 10.78
CA GLU A 155 -11.17 -11.47 12.01
C GLU A 155 -10.10 -12.58 11.94
N THR A 156 -9.89 -13.13 10.74
CA THR A 156 -8.83 -14.12 10.52
C THR A 156 -7.47 -13.46 10.58
N ALA A 157 -7.26 -12.33 9.89
CA ALA A 157 -5.99 -11.62 9.86
C ALA A 157 -5.61 -11.05 11.24
N GLU A 158 -6.58 -10.60 12.03
CA GLU A 158 -6.36 -10.12 13.41
C GLU A 158 -5.71 -11.18 14.32
N LYS A 159 -6.04 -12.46 14.14
CA LYS A 159 -5.43 -13.57 14.89
C LYS A 159 -3.92 -13.69 14.62
N TYR A 160 -3.45 -13.22 13.47
CA TYR A 160 -2.04 -13.20 13.07
C TYR A 160 -1.37 -11.85 13.34
N GLY A 161 -2.10 -10.86 13.86
CA GLY A 161 -1.61 -9.50 14.08
C GLY A 161 -1.29 -8.74 12.79
N VAL A 162 -2.05 -9.00 11.73
CA VAL A 162 -1.89 -8.44 10.39
C VAL A 162 -3.12 -7.60 10.02
N LEU A 163 -2.89 -6.46 9.38
CA LEU A 163 -3.92 -5.54 8.90
C LEU A 163 -4.23 -5.83 7.42
N LEU A 164 -5.48 -6.08 7.09
CA LEU A 164 -5.94 -6.12 5.71
C LEU A 164 -6.20 -4.70 5.20
N CYS A 165 -5.76 -4.43 3.97
CA CYS A 165 -5.87 -3.13 3.31
C CYS A 165 -6.61 -3.33 1.98
N HIS A 166 -7.86 -2.87 1.90
CA HIS A 166 -8.69 -2.97 0.71
C HIS A 166 -8.30 -1.92 -0.32
N GLU A 167 -8.00 -2.37 -1.53
CA GLU A 167 -7.76 -1.52 -2.69
C GLU A 167 -9.02 -1.38 -3.53
N ASN A 168 -9.32 -0.15 -3.97
CA ASN A 168 -10.31 0.06 -5.02
C ASN A 168 -9.78 -0.48 -6.36
N GLU A 169 -10.58 -1.32 -7.02
CA GLU A 169 -10.16 -1.98 -8.26
C GLU A 169 -11.38 -2.23 -9.16
N LYS A 170 -11.17 -2.27 -10.46
CA LYS A 170 -12.23 -2.59 -11.44
C LYS A 170 -12.72 -4.03 -11.29
N ASP A 171 -13.94 -4.27 -11.74
CA ASP A 171 -14.60 -5.58 -11.83
C ASP A 171 -14.88 -6.26 -10.48
N ILE A 172 -14.49 -5.68 -9.34
CA ILE A 172 -14.83 -6.14 -7.99
C ILE A 172 -15.90 -5.24 -7.36
N PHE A 173 -16.46 -5.65 -6.22
CA PHE A 173 -17.49 -4.83 -5.55
C PHE A 173 -17.02 -3.41 -5.23
N GLY A 174 -15.80 -3.24 -4.77
CA GLY A 174 -15.21 -1.94 -4.38
C GLY A 174 -14.57 -1.18 -5.53
N ASP A 175 -15.24 -1.01 -6.66
CA ASP A 175 -14.75 -0.32 -7.85
C ASP A 175 -15.16 1.16 -7.93
N THR A 176 -16.18 1.59 -7.19
CA THR A 176 -16.63 2.97 -7.13
C THR A 176 -16.44 3.57 -5.73
N LEU A 177 -16.36 4.90 -5.66
CA LEU A 177 -16.26 5.62 -4.40
C LEU A 177 -17.40 5.25 -3.43
N GLU A 178 -18.63 5.18 -3.93
CA GLU A 178 -19.80 4.83 -3.16
C GLU A 178 -19.63 3.45 -2.50
N ARG A 179 -19.25 2.42 -3.29
CA ARG A 179 -19.09 1.06 -2.78
C ARG A 179 -17.90 0.91 -1.83
N VAL A 180 -16.79 1.62 -2.06
CA VAL A 180 -15.68 1.67 -1.10
C VAL A 180 -16.11 2.31 0.21
N GLN A 181 -16.91 3.39 0.17
CA GLN A 181 -17.46 4.01 1.37
C GLN A 181 -18.42 3.07 2.11
N LEU A 182 -19.24 2.29 1.41
CA LEU A 182 -20.10 1.27 2.01
C LEU A 182 -19.28 0.16 2.68
N ILE A 183 -18.20 -0.33 2.04
CA ILE A 183 -17.26 -1.28 2.67
C ILE A 183 -16.71 -0.67 3.96
N LYS A 184 -16.19 0.56 3.91
CA LYS A 184 -15.63 1.26 5.07
C LYS A 184 -16.61 1.37 6.23
N GLN A 185 -17.88 1.66 5.95
CA GLN A 185 -18.94 1.80 6.96
C GLN A 185 -19.33 0.45 7.58
N ASN A 186 -19.31 -0.62 6.78
CA ASN A 186 -19.84 -1.92 7.19
C ASN A 186 -18.77 -2.92 7.64
N VAL A 187 -17.48 -2.68 7.36
CA VAL A 187 -16.39 -3.60 7.70
C VAL A 187 -15.35 -2.88 8.57
N PRO A 188 -15.61 -2.75 9.88
CA PRO A 188 -14.63 -2.15 10.80
C PRO A 188 -13.35 -2.99 10.86
N GLY A 189 -12.20 -2.34 11.07
CA GLY A 189 -10.90 -3.00 11.10
C GLY A 189 -10.22 -3.19 9.73
N LEU A 190 -10.94 -2.98 8.63
CA LEU A 190 -10.37 -2.98 7.29
C LEU A 190 -9.78 -1.60 6.96
N ALA A 191 -8.48 -1.54 6.64
CA ALA A 191 -7.83 -0.34 6.13
C ALA A 191 -8.06 -0.19 4.62
N HIS A 192 -7.66 0.96 4.06
CA HIS A 192 -7.86 1.25 2.64
C HIS A 192 -6.56 1.66 1.96
N VAL A 193 -6.38 1.17 0.74
CA VAL A 193 -5.40 1.62 -0.24
C VAL A 193 -6.13 2.45 -1.28
N TYR A 194 -5.57 3.59 -1.63
CA TYR A 194 -6.13 4.46 -2.66
C TYR A 194 -5.31 4.32 -3.95
N ASP A 195 -5.95 3.91 -5.03
CA ASP A 195 -5.42 3.91 -6.39
C ASP A 195 -6.25 4.86 -7.26
N PRO A 196 -5.71 6.02 -7.69
CA PRO A 196 -6.44 6.98 -8.49
C PRO A 196 -6.75 6.49 -9.91
N ALA A 197 -5.87 5.69 -10.52
CA ALA A 197 -6.05 5.19 -11.88
C ALA A 197 -7.18 4.17 -11.94
N ASN A 198 -7.30 3.29 -10.95
CA ASN A 198 -8.41 2.34 -10.86
C ASN A 198 -9.77 3.04 -10.77
N TYR A 199 -9.88 4.14 -10.00
CA TYR A 199 -11.10 4.95 -9.97
C TYR A 199 -11.42 5.58 -11.33
N LEU A 200 -10.41 6.14 -12.01
CA LEU A 200 -10.59 6.73 -13.35
C LEU A 200 -11.01 5.69 -14.37
N GLN A 201 -10.44 4.48 -14.33
CA GLN A 201 -10.83 3.36 -15.20
C GLN A 201 -12.28 2.90 -14.95
N CYS A 202 -12.81 3.13 -13.74
CA CYS A 202 -14.21 2.90 -13.38
C CYS A 202 -15.11 4.14 -13.62
N GLY A 203 -14.62 5.15 -14.33
CA GLY A 203 -15.38 6.35 -14.68
C GLY A 203 -15.63 7.29 -13.51
N GLN A 204 -14.88 7.16 -12.40
CA GLN A 204 -15.00 8.03 -11.23
C GLN A 204 -14.19 9.31 -11.43
N ASP A 205 -14.63 10.41 -10.84
CA ASP A 205 -13.91 11.69 -10.84
C ASP A 205 -12.77 11.66 -9.83
N SER A 206 -11.53 11.85 -10.31
CA SER A 206 -10.32 11.77 -9.46
C SER A 206 -10.26 12.88 -8.40
N ALA A 207 -10.91 14.05 -8.61
CA ALA A 207 -10.95 15.09 -7.58
C ALA A 207 -11.87 14.69 -6.44
N GLN A 208 -13.05 14.14 -6.75
CA GLN A 208 -14.02 13.70 -5.75
C GLN A 208 -13.49 12.50 -4.94
N THR A 209 -12.89 11.52 -5.62
CA THR A 209 -12.34 10.33 -4.93
C THR A 209 -11.17 10.69 -4.04
N LEU A 210 -10.28 11.58 -4.49
CA LEU A 210 -9.14 12.05 -3.70
C LEU A 210 -9.60 12.81 -2.46
N GLU A 211 -10.53 13.77 -2.60
CA GLU A 211 -11.07 14.54 -1.49
C GLU A 211 -11.72 13.64 -0.44
N ALA A 212 -12.48 12.63 -0.88
CA ALA A 212 -13.19 11.73 0.01
C ALA A 212 -12.30 10.72 0.73
N MET A 213 -11.18 10.32 0.13
CA MET A 213 -10.38 9.18 0.61
C MET A 213 -9.03 9.57 1.23
N HIS A 214 -8.40 10.69 0.86
CA HIS A 214 -7.04 11.02 1.31
C HIS A 214 -6.87 11.03 2.83
N ALA A 215 -7.82 11.61 3.58
CA ALA A 215 -7.77 11.71 5.04
C ALA A 215 -7.93 10.36 5.76
N HIS A 216 -8.28 9.31 5.04
CA HIS A 216 -8.52 7.96 5.55
C HIS A 216 -7.47 6.95 5.09
N THR A 217 -6.48 7.42 4.33
CA THR A 217 -5.49 6.58 3.66
C THR A 217 -4.12 7.24 3.79
N ASN A 218 -3.16 6.53 4.32
CA ASN A 218 -1.74 6.92 4.30
C ASN A 218 -0.89 5.91 3.50
N TYR A 219 -1.54 5.07 2.72
CA TYR A 219 -0.96 4.06 1.87
C TYR A 219 -1.60 4.18 0.48
N PHE A 220 -0.81 4.60 -0.50
CA PHE A 220 -1.29 4.98 -1.82
C PHE A 220 -0.55 4.18 -2.89
N HIS A 221 -1.30 3.67 -3.87
CA HIS A 221 -0.73 3.20 -5.12
C HIS A 221 -0.57 4.36 -6.09
N VAL A 222 0.58 4.42 -6.73
CA VAL A 222 0.91 5.45 -7.71
C VAL A 222 0.90 4.82 -9.09
N LYS A 223 -0.27 4.90 -9.70
CA LYS A 223 -0.55 4.57 -11.09
C LYS A 223 -1.29 5.74 -11.71
N ASP A 224 -0.94 6.13 -12.93
CA ASP A 224 -1.56 7.26 -13.59
C ASP A 224 -2.07 6.88 -14.98
N VAL A 225 -3.17 7.48 -15.39
CA VAL A 225 -3.89 7.14 -16.62
C VAL A 225 -4.52 8.36 -17.24
N ILE A 226 -4.53 8.43 -18.57
CA ILE A 226 -5.34 9.42 -19.31
C ILE A 226 -6.76 8.88 -19.37
N ALA A 227 -7.68 9.48 -18.62
CA ALA A 227 -9.06 8.99 -18.46
C ALA A 227 -9.80 8.83 -19.80
N LYS A 228 -9.56 9.74 -20.75
CA LYS A 228 -10.21 9.72 -22.07
C LYS A 228 -9.82 8.53 -22.93
N THR A 229 -8.57 8.06 -22.87
CA THR A 229 -8.03 7.04 -23.77
C THR A 229 -7.78 5.71 -23.06
N GLY A 230 -7.65 5.74 -21.73
CA GLY A 230 -7.24 4.61 -20.91
C GLY A 230 -5.73 4.28 -21.04
N GLU A 231 -4.94 5.20 -21.62
CA GLU A 231 -3.50 5.03 -21.75
C GLU A 231 -2.81 5.23 -20.40
N ILE A 232 -2.01 4.25 -19.99
CA ILE A 232 -1.18 4.33 -18.78
C ILE A 232 0.03 5.23 -19.08
N VAL A 233 0.35 6.10 -18.12
CA VAL A 233 1.41 7.10 -18.26
C VAL A 233 2.21 7.20 -16.95
N PRO A 234 3.45 7.72 -16.99
CA PRO A 234 4.18 8.02 -15.75
C PRO A 234 3.40 8.99 -14.85
N ALA A 235 3.61 8.91 -13.56
CA ALA A 235 2.95 9.76 -12.57
C ALA A 235 3.05 11.25 -12.93
N GLY A 236 1.93 11.96 -12.88
CA GLY A 236 1.81 13.37 -13.23
C GLY A 236 1.57 13.67 -14.71
N HIS A 237 1.56 12.66 -15.57
CA HIS A 237 1.26 12.81 -17.00
C HIS A 237 -0.17 12.43 -17.36
N GLY A 238 -0.96 11.97 -16.39
CA GLY A 238 -2.35 11.57 -16.54
C GLY A 238 -3.32 12.44 -15.75
N ASP A 239 -4.52 11.89 -15.54
CA ASP A 239 -5.63 12.54 -14.87
C ASP A 239 -5.78 12.11 -13.40
N GLY A 240 -4.85 11.26 -12.87
CA GLY A 240 -4.87 10.69 -11.50
C GLY A 240 -4.58 11.69 -10.40
N ARG A 241 -4.21 12.95 -10.72
CA ARG A 241 -3.95 14.02 -9.76
C ARG A 241 -2.87 13.70 -8.73
N ILE A 242 -1.83 12.94 -9.12
CA ILE A 242 -0.79 12.48 -8.21
C ILE A 242 -0.08 13.66 -7.51
N GLY A 243 0.19 14.76 -8.22
CA GLY A 243 0.76 15.96 -7.61
C GLY A 243 -0.15 16.58 -6.53
N GLN A 244 -1.48 16.58 -6.74
CA GLN A 244 -2.43 17.05 -5.74
C GLN A 244 -2.52 16.08 -4.56
N LEU A 245 -2.50 14.77 -4.79
CA LEU A 245 -2.43 13.76 -3.74
C LEU A 245 -1.22 14.01 -2.83
N ILE A 246 -0.03 14.22 -3.41
CA ILE A 246 1.19 14.52 -2.66
C ILE A 246 1.04 15.82 -1.85
N ALA A 247 0.43 16.86 -2.42
CA ALA A 247 0.20 18.13 -1.73
C ALA A 247 -0.77 18.02 -0.54
N MET A 248 -1.66 17.02 -0.54
CA MET A 248 -2.65 16.76 0.51
C MET A 248 -2.15 15.83 1.61
N ILE A 249 -0.99 15.19 1.44
CA ILE A 249 -0.37 14.37 2.51
C ILE A 249 -0.05 15.30 3.69
N ASP A 250 -0.51 14.90 4.90
CA ASP A 250 -0.18 15.64 6.11
C ASP A 250 1.35 15.62 6.32
N PRO A 251 2.02 16.79 6.34
CA PRO A 251 3.45 16.85 6.51
C PRO A 251 3.91 16.36 7.90
N ASN A 252 2.98 16.17 8.85
CA ASN A 252 3.25 15.63 10.18
C ASN A 252 2.89 14.13 10.32
N ALA A 253 2.64 13.45 9.23
CA ALA A 253 2.34 12.01 9.21
C ALA A 253 3.28 11.26 8.28
N ASP A 254 3.63 10.04 8.66
CA ASP A 254 4.30 9.10 7.77
C ASP A 254 3.33 8.66 6.67
N ALA A 255 3.78 8.71 5.43
CA ALA A 255 3.04 8.18 4.30
C ALA A 255 3.92 7.27 3.42
N VAL A 256 3.29 6.33 2.74
CA VAL A 256 3.96 5.45 1.78
C VAL A 256 3.28 5.57 0.42
N LEU A 257 4.09 5.82 -0.59
CA LEU A 257 3.69 5.84 -1.98
C LEU A 257 4.26 4.60 -2.66
N THR A 258 3.39 3.65 -3.02
CA THR A 258 3.79 2.43 -3.72
C THR A 258 3.66 2.63 -5.23
N LEU A 259 4.78 2.54 -5.94
CA LEU A 259 4.79 2.55 -7.40
C LEU A 259 4.13 1.27 -7.93
N GLU A 260 3.08 1.45 -8.72
CA GLU A 260 2.40 0.42 -9.51
C GLU A 260 2.23 0.94 -10.96
N PRO A 261 3.32 1.21 -11.67
CA PRO A 261 3.29 2.05 -12.85
C PRO A 261 2.59 1.44 -14.06
N HIS A 262 2.57 0.12 -14.21
CA HIS A 262 2.02 -0.59 -15.39
C HIS A 262 2.45 0.04 -16.74
N LEU A 263 3.68 0.55 -16.81
CA LEU A 263 4.19 1.20 -18.03
C LEU A 263 4.64 0.23 -19.12
N ARG A 264 4.81 -1.04 -18.77
CA ARG A 264 5.15 -2.12 -19.69
C ARG A 264 4.57 -3.44 -19.18
N VAL A 265 4.19 -4.32 -20.10
CA VAL A 265 3.76 -5.68 -19.74
C VAL A 265 4.90 -6.42 -19.04
N PHE A 266 4.62 -7.01 -17.89
CA PHE A 266 5.56 -7.76 -17.06
C PHE A 266 5.05 -9.19 -16.80
N ALA A 267 5.91 -10.05 -16.27
CA ALA A 267 5.54 -11.42 -15.95
C ALA A 267 4.43 -11.43 -14.87
N GLY A 268 3.30 -12.06 -15.18
CA GLY A 268 2.13 -12.09 -14.27
C GLY A 268 1.09 -10.99 -14.54
N TYR A 269 1.34 -10.04 -15.46
CA TYR A 269 0.37 -8.97 -15.78
C TYR A 269 -1.02 -9.52 -16.12
N ALA A 270 -1.11 -10.53 -16.97
CA ALA A 270 -2.38 -11.14 -17.35
C ALA A 270 -3.18 -11.80 -16.19
N GLN A 271 -2.55 -12.02 -15.05
CA GLN A 271 -3.22 -12.51 -13.83
C GLN A 271 -3.81 -11.35 -13.00
N ILE A 272 -3.34 -10.14 -13.24
CA ILE A 272 -3.78 -8.91 -12.54
C ILE A 272 -4.86 -8.24 -13.35
N ASP A 273 -4.62 -8.08 -14.65
CA ASP A 273 -5.49 -7.41 -15.61
C ASP A 273 -5.55 -8.22 -16.92
N ALA A 274 -6.73 -8.70 -17.26
CA ALA A 274 -6.97 -9.43 -18.51
C ALA A 274 -7.14 -8.50 -19.72
N SER A 275 -7.23 -7.17 -19.51
CA SER A 275 -7.36 -6.20 -20.60
C SER A 275 -6.02 -5.93 -21.28
N GLU A 276 -6.07 -5.51 -22.54
CA GLU A 276 -4.88 -5.07 -23.26
C GLU A 276 -4.34 -3.77 -22.68
N MET A 277 -3.07 -3.76 -22.30
CA MET A 277 -2.39 -2.56 -21.79
C MET A 277 -2.27 -1.52 -22.91
N LYS A 278 -2.78 -0.31 -22.66
CA LYS A 278 -2.67 0.84 -23.56
C LYS A 278 -1.63 1.80 -23.01
N ASN A 279 -0.48 1.87 -23.66
CA ASN A 279 0.63 2.73 -23.25
C ASN A 279 0.92 3.81 -24.31
N LYS A 280 0.97 5.06 -23.87
CA LYS A 280 1.45 6.18 -24.66
C LYS A 280 2.97 6.22 -24.74
N PHE A 281 3.64 5.82 -23.65
CA PHE A 281 5.09 5.76 -23.53
C PHE A 281 5.59 4.38 -23.91
N THR A 282 6.71 4.31 -24.62
CA THR A 282 7.36 3.07 -25.01
C THR A 282 8.74 2.97 -24.38
N PHE A 283 9.05 1.80 -23.83
CA PHE A 283 10.31 1.51 -23.16
C PHE A 283 10.94 0.25 -23.78
N GLU A 284 12.26 0.19 -23.84
CA GLU A 284 12.97 -0.97 -24.43
C GLU A 284 12.77 -2.24 -23.58
N ASN A 285 12.73 -2.08 -22.25
CA ASN A 285 12.60 -3.16 -21.30
C ASN A 285 11.88 -2.70 -20.02
N ASN A 286 11.59 -3.64 -19.12
CA ASN A 286 10.90 -3.38 -17.86
C ASN A 286 11.73 -2.53 -16.89
N ASP A 287 13.05 -2.70 -16.87
CA ASP A 287 13.95 -1.87 -16.06
C ASP A 287 13.83 -0.38 -16.41
N GLN A 288 13.86 -0.05 -17.72
CA GLN A 288 13.69 1.35 -18.18
C GLN A 288 12.29 1.89 -17.82
N ALA A 289 11.25 1.09 -17.97
CA ALA A 289 9.89 1.48 -17.61
C ALA A 289 9.79 1.78 -16.10
N PHE A 290 10.38 0.92 -15.27
CA PHE A 290 10.41 1.07 -13.82
C PHE A 290 11.22 2.32 -13.42
N ASP A 291 12.43 2.49 -13.97
CA ASP A 291 13.28 3.65 -13.68
C ASP A 291 12.58 4.97 -14.07
N ALA A 292 11.89 5.01 -15.21
CA ALA A 292 11.11 6.17 -15.63
C ALA A 292 9.94 6.48 -14.69
N ALA A 293 9.25 5.45 -14.19
CA ALA A 293 8.19 5.63 -13.20
C ALA A 293 8.72 6.21 -11.89
N VAL A 294 9.84 5.69 -11.39
CA VAL A 294 10.49 6.20 -10.18
C VAL A 294 10.93 7.65 -10.37
N ALA A 295 11.56 7.97 -11.50
CA ALA A 295 12.01 9.33 -11.80
C ALA A 295 10.85 10.33 -11.83
N ALA A 296 9.72 9.97 -12.47
CA ALA A 296 8.53 10.80 -12.52
C ALA A 296 7.95 11.08 -11.14
N LEU A 297 7.84 10.07 -10.28
CA LEU A 297 7.34 10.26 -8.91
C LEU A 297 8.29 11.10 -8.05
N LYS A 298 9.61 10.86 -8.14
CA LYS A 298 10.62 11.68 -7.44
C LYS A 298 10.53 13.14 -7.87
N GLU A 299 10.37 13.40 -9.17
CA GLU A 299 10.21 14.78 -9.69
C GLU A 299 8.96 15.45 -9.11
N LEU A 300 7.82 14.77 -9.06
CA LEU A 300 6.60 15.31 -8.45
C LEU A 300 6.78 15.63 -6.96
N LEU A 301 7.50 14.81 -6.21
CA LEU A 301 7.80 15.08 -4.82
C LEU A 301 8.65 16.36 -4.67
N LEU A 302 9.69 16.52 -5.48
CA LEU A 302 10.53 17.72 -5.50
C LEU A 302 9.71 18.98 -5.88
N GLN A 303 8.84 18.87 -6.88
CA GLN A 303 7.93 19.96 -7.30
C GLN A 303 6.94 20.36 -6.19
N ASN A 304 6.55 19.40 -5.34
CA ASN A 304 5.70 19.63 -4.18
C ASN A 304 6.50 20.07 -2.94
N GLY A 305 7.77 20.44 -3.06
CA GLY A 305 8.57 21.01 -1.98
C GLY A 305 9.06 19.97 -0.98
N TYR A 306 9.21 18.72 -1.38
CA TYR A 306 9.93 17.71 -0.62
C TYR A 306 11.39 17.66 -1.05
N VAL A 307 12.26 17.22 -0.17
CA VAL A 307 13.68 16.94 -0.44
C VAL A 307 13.96 15.47 -0.16
N GLN A 308 14.77 14.86 -1.01
CA GLN A 308 15.17 13.47 -0.80
C GLN A 308 16.22 13.39 0.30
N THR A 309 16.00 12.50 1.26
CA THR A 309 16.93 12.09 2.31
C THR A 309 17.36 10.66 2.10
N LYS A 310 18.19 10.12 2.99
CA LYS A 310 18.57 8.70 2.96
C LYS A 310 17.39 7.76 3.22
N GLU A 311 16.40 8.21 3.98
CA GLU A 311 15.31 7.37 4.50
C GLU A 311 13.99 7.58 3.75
N GLY A 312 13.87 8.65 2.96
CA GLY A 312 12.66 9.00 2.22
C GLY A 312 12.66 10.45 1.72
N PHE A 313 11.50 11.09 1.78
CA PHE A 313 11.28 12.46 1.36
C PHE A 313 10.67 13.27 2.50
N GLU A 314 11.32 14.36 2.87
CA GLU A 314 10.91 15.27 3.94
C GLU A 314 10.43 16.60 3.35
N LYS A 315 9.47 17.26 4.02
CA LYS A 315 9.02 18.58 3.60
C LYS A 315 10.12 19.60 3.85
N ASP A 316 10.50 20.35 2.82
CA ASP A 316 11.49 21.44 2.95
C ASP A 316 10.87 22.62 3.71
N ALA A 317 11.20 22.73 4.98
CA ALA A 317 10.72 23.82 5.86
C ALA A 317 11.15 25.21 5.37
N SER A 318 12.14 25.33 4.48
CA SER A 318 12.59 26.62 3.94
C SER A 318 11.74 27.13 2.78
N ARG A 319 10.83 26.30 2.25
CA ARG A 319 9.95 26.60 1.12
C ARG A 319 8.48 26.81 1.53
N THR A 320 8.17 26.79 2.80
CA THR A 320 6.90 27.20 3.38
C THR A 320 6.98 28.63 3.88
#